data_8dc2bbf2cbc98f093fb54c54e0d1a670
#
_entry.id   8dc2bbf2cbc98f093fb54c54e0d1a670
#
_cell.length_a   1.000
_cell.length_b   1.000
_cell.length_c   1.000
_cell.angle_alpha   90.00
_cell.angle_beta   90.00
_cell.angle_gamma   90.00
#
_symmetry.space_group_name_H-M   'P 1'
#
loop_
_entity.id
_entity.type
_entity.pdbx_description
1 polymer ?
#
loop_
_entity_poly.entity_id
_entity_poly.type
_entity_poly.pdbx_seq_one_letter_code
_entity_poly.pdbx_strand_id
1 'polypeptide(L)'
;PDLKKWSTIGNDPRLKDNIHGIVFFVHKGKKHLAVAQEGKRVLVLTLDGRIVSEVLKPTGSEFKFSEANEFFGSKDSNFGVTDVTYLNGTLYVAHGYSAGDFVMTIKEKNGVWSWGKLAWGGKGDKPGQFQTAHGIYAHDNHILVANRAAGQVVKFTKKGKFVETFNDIPDGSLVCNVSYKAEHYFLNALQAIGEQKSAPIYVHSGEKLLSTVIPGDLDIPVLTNIHQVWPHIVTENGTKQLYLLVHGWNKGKFAVLKME
;
A
#
# COMPACT_ATOMS: atom_id res chain seq x y z
N PRO A 1 14.02 18.39 5.01
CA PRO A 1 13.03 18.35 6.08
C PRO A 1 13.69 18.20 7.43
N ASP A 2 13.22 18.98 8.44
CA ASP A 2 13.69 18.83 9.82
C ASP A 2 12.99 17.65 10.47
N LEU A 3 13.64 16.48 10.47
CA LEU A 3 13.13 15.25 11.08
C LEU A 3 13.12 15.26 12.61
N LYS A 4 13.51 16.37 13.24
CA LYS A 4 13.49 16.52 14.71
C LYS A 4 12.18 17.10 15.24
N LYS A 5 11.34 17.63 14.34
CA LYS A 5 10.03 18.20 14.71
C LYS A 5 8.90 17.27 14.30
N TRP A 6 8.20 16.75 15.28
CA TRP A 6 7.06 15.86 15.11
C TRP A 6 5.81 16.50 15.72
N SER A 7 4.69 16.31 15.08
CA SER A 7 3.38 16.68 15.63
C SER A 7 2.41 15.53 15.48
N THR A 8 1.53 15.38 16.44
CA THR A 8 0.41 14.46 16.37
C THR A 8 -0.74 15.12 15.65
N ILE A 9 -1.41 14.42 14.75
CA ILE A 9 -2.63 14.87 14.10
C ILE A 9 -3.82 14.01 14.58
N GLY A 10 -4.91 14.69 14.92
CA GLY A 10 -6.12 14.04 15.41
C GLY A 10 -6.00 13.44 16.80
N ASN A 11 -7.11 13.39 17.48
CA ASN A 11 -7.25 12.82 18.82
C ASN A 11 -8.50 11.92 18.95
N ASP A 12 -9.15 11.61 17.82
CA ASP A 12 -10.29 10.71 17.80
C ASP A 12 -9.85 9.31 18.26
N PRO A 13 -10.56 8.67 19.21
CA PRO A 13 -10.20 7.34 19.71
C PRO A 13 -10.04 6.27 18.62
N ARG A 14 -10.77 6.39 17.50
CA ARG A 14 -10.69 5.48 16.36
C ARG A 14 -9.31 5.49 15.68
N LEU A 15 -8.53 6.57 15.82
CA LEU A 15 -7.16 6.66 15.28
C LEU A 15 -6.15 5.85 16.10
N LYS A 16 -6.55 5.28 17.25
CA LYS A 16 -5.70 4.40 18.07
C LYS A 16 -5.74 2.94 17.64
N ASP A 17 -6.70 2.56 16.77
CA ASP A 17 -6.75 1.21 16.20
C ASP A 17 -5.56 0.97 15.27
N ASN A 18 -5.26 -0.31 14.98
CA ASN A 18 -4.11 -0.70 14.17
C ASN A 18 -4.17 -0.08 12.76
N ILE A 19 -3.38 0.98 12.55
CA ILE A 19 -3.18 1.60 11.24
C ILE A 19 -2.18 0.77 10.46
N HIS A 20 -2.62 0.17 9.36
CA HIS A 20 -1.77 -0.67 8.53
C HIS A 20 -1.29 0.05 7.26
N GLY A 21 -2.17 0.76 6.58
CA GLY A 21 -1.85 1.54 5.38
C GLY A 21 -2.40 2.95 5.45
N ILE A 22 -1.71 3.90 4.80
CA ILE A 22 -2.11 5.31 4.75
C ILE A 22 -1.74 5.92 3.40
N VAL A 23 -2.66 6.74 2.84
CA VAL A 23 -2.38 7.54 1.64
C VAL A 23 -2.83 8.99 1.84
N PHE A 24 -1.97 9.92 1.39
CA PHE A 24 -2.35 11.31 1.19
C PHE A 24 -2.93 11.49 -0.22
N PHE A 25 -4.04 12.24 -0.34
CA PHE A 25 -4.63 12.54 -1.64
C PHE A 25 -5.36 13.88 -1.67
N VAL A 26 -5.57 14.39 -2.89
CA VAL A 26 -6.37 15.59 -3.13
C VAL A 26 -7.64 15.18 -3.89
N HIS A 27 -8.80 15.50 -3.34
CA HIS A 27 -10.10 15.24 -3.95
C HIS A 27 -10.93 16.53 -4.00
N LYS A 28 -11.39 16.93 -5.19
CA LYS A 28 -12.16 18.17 -5.39
C LYS A 28 -11.49 19.40 -4.72
N GLY A 29 -10.17 19.52 -4.89
CA GLY A 29 -9.35 20.61 -4.34
C GLY A 29 -9.09 20.54 -2.83
N LYS A 30 -9.62 19.55 -2.10
CA LYS A 30 -9.42 19.37 -0.65
C LYS A 30 -8.39 18.27 -0.39
N LYS A 31 -7.51 18.50 0.57
CA LYS A 31 -6.48 17.54 1.02
C LYS A 31 -7.06 16.57 2.05
N HIS A 32 -6.80 15.29 1.87
CA HIS A 32 -7.27 14.21 2.72
C HIS A 32 -6.18 13.18 3.01
N LEU A 33 -6.40 12.41 4.05
CA LEU A 33 -5.74 11.13 4.30
C LEU A 33 -6.80 10.03 4.22
N ALA A 34 -6.45 8.88 3.62
CA ALA A 34 -7.20 7.66 3.83
C ALA A 34 -6.34 6.67 4.61
N VAL A 35 -6.94 5.96 5.55
CA VAL A 35 -6.27 5.08 6.50
C VAL A 35 -6.96 3.73 6.50
N ALA A 36 -6.22 2.68 6.16
CA ALA A 36 -6.65 1.30 6.30
C ALA A 36 -6.35 0.81 7.73
N GLN A 37 -7.38 0.49 8.49
CA GLN A 37 -7.26 -0.07 9.84
C GLN A 37 -7.62 -1.56 9.80
N GLU A 38 -6.62 -2.39 9.95
CA GLU A 38 -6.76 -3.84 9.90
C GLU A 38 -7.84 -4.34 10.88
N GLY A 39 -8.72 -5.21 10.40
CA GLY A 39 -9.80 -5.81 11.18
C GLY A 39 -10.93 -4.86 11.56
N LYS A 40 -10.89 -3.60 11.15
CA LYS A 40 -11.84 -2.57 11.61
C LYS A 40 -12.55 -1.83 10.47
N ARG A 41 -11.84 -0.97 9.73
CA ARG A 41 -12.44 0.00 8.82
C ARG A 41 -11.44 0.66 7.87
N VAL A 42 -11.95 1.44 6.95
CA VAL A 42 -11.18 2.46 6.23
C VAL A 42 -11.69 3.83 6.67
N LEU A 43 -10.81 4.71 7.13
CA LEU A 43 -11.15 6.09 7.50
C LEU A 43 -10.71 7.05 6.40
N VAL A 44 -11.52 8.08 6.14
CA VAL A 44 -11.11 9.26 5.37
C VAL A 44 -11.06 10.45 6.31
N LEU A 45 -9.93 11.15 6.31
CA LEU A 45 -9.63 12.22 7.27
C LEU A 45 -9.27 13.51 6.55
N THR A 46 -9.44 14.63 7.21
CA THR A 46 -8.76 15.90 6.91
C THR A 46 -7.31 15.84 7.43
N LEU A 47 -6.44 16.78 7.04
CA LEU A 47 -5.02 16.76 7.47
C LEU A 47 -4.84 17.07 8.98
N ASP A 48 -5.82 17.66 9.63
CA ASP A 48 -5.84 17.86 11.09
C ASP A 48 -6.37 16.64 11.85
N GLY A 49 -6.67 15.54 11.13
CA GLY A 49 -7.12 14.27 11.72
C GLY A 49 -8.60 14.17 12.05
N ARG A 50 -9.43 15.12 11.58
CA ARG A 50 -10.88 15.02 11.72
C ARG A 50 -11.43 13.99 10.74
N ILE A 51 -12.22 13.04 11.23
CA ILE A 51 -12.82 11.98 10.42
C ILE A 51 -13.94 12.57 9.55
N VAL A 52 -13.83 12.38 8.23
CA VAL A 52 -14.82 12.78 7.22
C VAL A 52 -15.77 11.63 6.93
N SER A 53 -15.25 10.42 6.84
CA SER A 53 -16.05 9.20 6.59
C SER A 53 -15.38 8.00 7.24
N GLU A 54 -16.23 7.07 7.66
CA GLU A 54 -15.86 5.75 8.16
C GLU A 54 -16.53 4.70 7.29
N VAL A 55 -15.73 3.82 6.68
CA VAL A 55 -16.20 2.75 5.81
C VAL A 55 -15.93 1.43 6.50
N LEU A 56 -16.99 0.80 6.97
CA LEU A 56 -16.96 -0.48 7.69
C LEU A 56 -16.88 -1.66 6.73
N LYS A 57 -16.72 -2.88 7.27
CA LYS A 57 -16.73 -4.13 6.50
C LYS A 57 -17.95 -4.18 5.57
N PRO A 58 -17.79 -4.64 4.30
CA PRO A 58 -18.92 -4.87 3.40
C PRO A 58 -19.91 -5.90 3.94
N THR A 59 -21.15 -5.84 3.49
CA THR A 59 -22.23 -6.74 3.89
C THR A 59 -22.48 -7.88 2.89
N GLY A 60 -21.83 -7.82 1.71
CA GLY A 60 -21.96 -8.84 0.66
C GLY A 60 -22.94 -8.49 -0.45
N SER A 61 -23.29 -7.20 -0.61
CA SER A 61 -24.18 -6.73 -1.70
C SER A 61 -23.64 -5.50 -2.44
N GLU A 62 -22.44 -5.08 -2.12
CA GLU A 62 -21.88 -3.82 -2.60
C GLU A 62 -21.29 -3.92 -4.01
N PHE A 63 -20.70 -5.07 -4.36
CA PHE A 63 -19.88 -5.23 -5.55
C PHE A 63 -20.62 -5.85 -6.72
N LYS A 64 -20.08 -5.66 -7.93
CA LYS A 64 -20.47 -6.42 -9.13
C LYS A 64 -19.73 -7.76 -9.25
N PHE A 65 -18.74 -7.98 -8.40
CA PHE A 65 -17.93 -9.19 -8.33
C PHE A 65 -18.57 -10.15 -7.31
N SER A 66 -19.14 -11.25 -7.81
CA SER A 66 -19.95 -12.19 -7.02
C SER A 66 -19.15 -12.81 -5.89
N GLU A 67 -17.90 -13.21 -6.14
CA GLU A 67 -17.04 -13.86 -5.16
C GLU A 67 -16.77 -12.98 -3.93
N ALA A 68 -16.60 -11.66 -4.13
CA ALA A 68 -16.47 -10.73 -3.02
C ALA A 68 -17.79 -10.61 -2.23
N ASN A 69 -18.94 -10.58 -2.91
CA ASN A 69 -20.24 -10.53 -2.23
C ASN A 69 -20.52 -11.81 -1.45
N GLU A 70 -20.24 -12.98 -2.01
CA GLU A 70 -20.37 -14.27 -1.33
C GLU A 70 -19.49 -14.35 -0.10
N PHE A 71 -18.21 -13.92 -0.22
CA PHE A 71 -17.30 -13.87 0.90
C PHE A 71 -17.83 -12.98 2.02
N PHE A 72 -18.14 -11.70 1.73
CA PHE A 72 -18.61 -10.76 2.76
C PHE A 72 -20.01 -11.05 3.28
N GLY A 73 -20.85 -11.76 2.55
CA GLY A 73 -22.14 -12.27 3.00
C GLY A 73 -22.03 -13.42 4.00
N SER A 74 -20.88 -14.08 4.08
CA SER A 74 -20.63 -15.12 5.06
C SER A 74 -20.41 -14.53 6.47
N LYS A 75 -20.94 -15.20 7.48
CA LYS A 75 -20.75 -14.85 8.89
C LYS A 75 -19.28 -14.96 9.33
N ASP A 76 -18.53 -15.87 8.71
CA ASP A 76 -17.12 -16.14 9.05
C ASP A 76 -16.13 -15.25 8.29
N SER A 77 -16.62 -14.32 7.45
CA SER A 77 -15.76 -13.40 6.72
C SER A 77 -15.07 -12.43 7.66
N ASN A 78 -13.75 -12.36 7.56
CA ASN A 78 -12.97 -11.33 8.25
C ASN A 78 -12.77 -10.08 7.37
N PHE A 79 -12.30 -8.98 7.98
CA PHE A 79 -12.04 -7.72 7.27
C PHE A 79 -10.58 -7.31 7.45
N GLY A 80 -9.69 -7.94 6.70
CA GLY A 80 -8.25 -7.78 6.79
C GLY A 80 -7.70 -6.78 5.75
N VAL A 81 -8.08 -5.50 5.83
CA VAL A 81 -7.53 -4.45 4.95
C VAL A 81 -6.07 -4.17 5.30
N THR A 82 -5.24 -4.11 4.26
CA THR A 82 -3.79 -3.98 4.39
C THR A 82 -3.29 -2.62 3.93
N ASP A 83 -3.81 -2.07 2.83
CA ASP A 83 -3.34 -0.79 2.32
C ASP A 83 -4.42 -0.10 1.50
N VAL A 84 -4.20 1.19 1.19
CA VAL A 84 -5.12 2.03 0.43
C VAL A 84 -4.36 2.98 -0.47
N THR A 85 -4.82 3.16 -1.71
CA THR A 85 -4.31 4.16 -2.64
C THR A 85 -5.44 4.94 -3.30
N TYR A 86 -5.12 6.09 -3.90
CA TYR A 86 -6.11 6.95 -4.54
C TYR A 86 -5.77 7.19 -6.01
N LEU A 87 -6.77 7.05 -6.88
CA LEU A 87 -6.67 7.40 -8.29
C LEU A 87 -7.99 7.98 -8.82
N ASN A 88 -7.95 9.20 -9.34
CA ASN A 88 -9.04 9.81 -10.10
C ASN A 88 -10.43 9.69 -9.43
N GLY A 89 -10.55 10.11 -8.17
CA GLY A 89 -11.83 10.12 -7.44
C GLY A 89 -12.22 8.77 -6.81
N THR A 90 -11.35 7.78 -6.85
CA THR A 90 -11.58 6.44 -6.30
C THR A 90 -10.46 6.06 -5.36
N LEU A 91 -10.78 5.57 -4.17
CA LEU A 91 -9.86 4.85 -3.31
C LEU A 91 -9.90 3.37 -3.68
N TYR A 92 -8.74 2.74 -3.73
CA TYR A 92 -8.54 1.31 -3.94
C TYR A 92 -7.95 0.72 -2.68
N VAL A 93 -8.56 -0.33 -2.17
CA VAL A 93 -8.23 -0.93 -0.88
C VAL A 93 -7.81 -2.37 -1.09
N ALA A 94 -6.61 -2.72 -0.66
CA ALA A 94 -6.12 -4.09 -0.61
C ALA A 94 -6.67 -4.79 0.65
N HIS A 95 -7.08 -6.06 0.52
CA HIS A 95 -7.72 -6.85 1.56
C HIS A 95 -7.02 -8.22 1.71
N GLY A 96 -5.71 -8.18 1.94
CA GLY A 96 -4.84 -9.36 1.89
C GLY A 96 -4.76 -10.18 3.17
N TYR A 97 -5.16 -9.63 4.32
CA TYR A 97 -5.19 -10.37 5.59
C TYR A 97 -6.53 -11.08 5.79
N SER A 98 -6.99 -11.72 4.71
CA SER A 98 -8.25 -12.45 4.71
C SER A 98 -8.18 -13.69 3.83
N ALA A 99 -9.15 -14.57 4.00
CA ALA A 99 -9.34 -15.71 3.11
C ALA A 99 -9.88 -15.28 1.72
N GLY A 100 -10.42 -14.07 1.60
CA GLY A 100 -10.95 -13.54 0.33
C GLY A 100 -9.88 -12.96 -0.58
N ASP A 101 -8.95 -12.18 -0.05
CA ASP A 101 -7.81 -11.60 -0.77
C ASP A 101 -8.21 -10.75 -2.00
N PHE A 102 -8.95 -9.66 -1.76
CA PHE A 102 -9.51 -8.80 -2.81
C PHE A 102 -8.84 -7.42 -2.88
N VAL A 103 -8.98 -6.76 -4.02
CA VAL A 103 -8.94 -5.30 -4.14
C VAL A 103 -10.36 -4.79 -4.30
N MET A 104 -10.71 -3.79 -3.50
CA MET A 104 -12.05 -3.19 -3.47
C MET A 104 -11.97 -1.68 -3.66
N THR A 105 -13.06 -1.06 -4.08
CA THR A 105 -13.09 0.38 -4.31
C THR A 105 -14.04 1.11 -3.36
N ILE A 106 -13.63 2.34 -2.99
CA ILE A 106 -14.46 3.29 -2.25
C ILE A 106 -14.60 4.55 -3.09
N LYS A 107 -15.81 5.12 -3.15
CA LYS A 107 -16.12 6.35 -3.89
C LYS A 107 -16.86 7.36 -3.04
N GLU A 108 -16.64 8.63 -3.33
CA GLU A 108 -17.39 9.71 -2.71
C GLU A 108 -18.67 10.01 -3.49
N LYS A 109 -19.77 10.16 -2.77
CA LYS A 109 -21.04 10.69 -3.27
C LYS A 109 -21.63 11.63 -2.22
N ASN A 110 -21.88 12.89 -2.61
CA ASN A 110 -22.46 13.91 -1.74
C ASN A 110 -21.69 14.13 -0.42
N GLY A 111 -20.37 14.08 -0.46
CA GLY A 111 -19.51 14.27 0.72
C GLY A 111 -19.26 13.01 1.55
N VAL A 112 -19.92 11.89 1.24
CA VAL A 112 -19.78 10.62 1.98
C VAL A 112 -19.00 9.62 1.13
N TRP A 113 -17.98 9.01 1.72
CA TRP A 113 -17.22 7.91 1.12
C TRP A 113 -17.84 6.58 1.51
N SER A 114 -18.10 5.72 0.54
CA SER A 114 -18.69 4.40 0.75
C SER A 114 -18.19 3.40 -0.30
N TRP A 115 -18.45 2.11 -0.10
CA TRP A 115 -18.07 1.08 -1.07
C TRP A 115 -18.58 1.39 -2.47
N GLY A 116 -17.66 1.29 -3.44
CA GLY A 116 -17.97 1.33 -4.87
C GLY A 116 -18.51 -0.03 -5.36
N LYS A 117 -18.80 -0.09 -6.68
CA LYS A 117 -19.30 -1.34 -7.29
C LYS A 117 -18.19 -2.26 -7.82
N LEU A 118 -16.93 -1.81 -7.76
CA LEU A 118 -15.83 -2.55 -8.34
C LEU A 118 -15.02 -3.25 -7.24
N ALA A 119 -14.83 -4.56 -7.41
CA ALA A 119 -13.88 -5.39 -6.70
C ALA A 119 -13.31 -6.43 -7.67
N TRP A 120 -12.13 -6.97 -7.37
CA TRP A 120 -11.48 -8.03 -8.16
C TRP A 120 -10.42 -8.76 -7.32
N GLY A 121 -9.81 -9.78 -7.90
CA GLY A 121 -8.77 -10.60 -7.28
C GLY A 121 -9.32 -11.94 -6.82
N GLY A 122 -9.26 -12.16 -5.55
CA GLY A 122 -9.59 -13.44 -4.91
C GLY A 122 -8.34 -14.24 -4.57
N LYS A 123 -8.47 -15.14 -3.60
CA LYS A 123 -7.39 -16.02 -3.14
C LYS A 123 -7.02 -17.02 -4.23
N GLY A 124 -5.75 -17.11 -4.59
CA GLY A 124 -5.28 -18.07 -5.58
C GLY A 124 -3.94 -17.72 -6.21
N ASP A 125 -3.60 -18.47 -7.26
CA ASP A 125 -2.33 -18.40 -8.02
C ASP A 125 -2.51 -18.09 -9.50
N LYS A 126 -3.76 -17.95 -9.97
CA LYS A 126 -4.05 -17.58 -11.36
C LYS A 126 -3.75 -16.11 -11.63
N PRO A 127 -3.51 -15.71 -12.87
CA PRO A 127 -3.32 -14.31 -13.25
C PRO A 127 -4.45 -13.42 -12.69
N GLY A 128 -4.06 -12.41 -11.90
CA GLY A 128 -5.01 -11.50 -11.27
C GLY A 128 -5.56 -11.94 -9.91
N GLN A 129 -5.21 -13.13 -9.43
CA GLN A 129 -5.46 -13.56 -8.05
C GLN A 129 -4.28 -13.27 -7.14
N PHE A 130 -4.49 -13.41 -5.82
CA PHE A 130 -3.48 -13.08 -4.82
C PHE A 130 -3.28 -14.21 -3.80
N GLN A 131 -2.08 -14.28 -3.24
CA GLN A 131 -1.76 -15.05 -2.04
C GLN A 131 -1.73 -14.16 -0.78
N THR A 132 -1.44 -12.87 -0.96
CA THR A 132 -1.63 -11.81 0.04
C THR A 132 -1.54 -10.46 -0.69
N ALA A 133 -2.66 -9.83 -1.03
CA ALA A 133 -2.72 -8.47 -1.57
C ALA A 133 -2.34 -7.47 -0.46
N HIS A 134 -1.06 -7.11 -0.35
CA HIS A 134 -0.55 -6.40 0.81
C HIS A 134 -0.44 -4.89 0.58
N GLY A 135 0.52 -4.41 -0.19
CA GLY A 135 0.65 -3.02 -0.56
C GLY A 135 -0.09 -2.70 -1.85
N ILE A 136 -0.59 -1.48 -2.00
CA ILE A 136 -1.29 -1.05 -3.21
C ILE A 136 -0.87 0.36 -3.61
N TYR A 137 -0.56 0.55 -4.89
CA TYR A 137 -0.09 1.82 -5.41
C TYR A 137 -0.76 2.16 -6.75
N ALA A 138 -1.13 3.43 -6.93
CA ALA A 138 -1.70 3.92 -8.17
C ALA A 138 -0.66 4.66 -9.00
N HIS A 139 -0.47 4.27 -10.26
CA HIS A 139 0.43 4.91 -11.21
C HIS A 139 -0.12 4.82 -12.64
N ASP A 140 -0.11 5.94 -13.37
CA ASP A 140 -0.47 6.04 -14.79
C ASP A 140 -1.77 5.32 -15.19
N ASN A 141 -2.86 5.58 -14.47
CA ASN A 141 -4.16 4.89 -14.67
C ASN A 141 -4.14 3.38 -14.41
N HIS A 142 -3.10 2.87 -13.77
CA HIS A 142 -2.98 1.49 -13.31
C HIS A 142 -2.98 1.39 -11.79
N ILE A 143 -3.29 0.21 -11.32
CA ILE A 143 -3.20 -0.17 -9.91
C ILE A 143 -2.18 -1.31 -9.82
N LEU A 144 -1.15 -1.09 -9.02
CA LEU A 144 -0.14 -2.08 -8.69
C LEU A 144 -0.43 -2.65 -7.32
N VAL A 145 -0.35 -3.96 -7.18
CA VAL A 145 -0.59 -4.67 -5.91
C VAL A 145 0.61 -5.54 -5.59
N ALA A 146 1.22 -5.31 -4.46
CA ALA A 146 2.24 -6.20 -3.93
C ALA A 146 1.57 -7.49 -3.43
N ASN A 147 1.75 -8.58 -4.18
CA ASN A 147 1.27 -9.92 -3.84
C ASN A 147 2.33 -10.60 -2.96
N ARG A 148 2.31 -10.27 -1.66
CA ARG A 148 3.44 -10.48 -0.75
C ARG A 148 3.91 -11.93 -0.69
N ALA A 149 3.03 -12.87 -0.43
CA ALA A 149 3.42 -14.27 -0.26
C ALA A 149 3.86 -14.94 -1.57
N ALA A 150 3.44 -14.41 -2.72
CA ALA A 150 3.89 -14.85 -4.03
C ALA A 150 5.21 -14.18 -4.49
N GLY A 151 5.72 -13.19 -3.75
CA GLY A 151 6.94 -12.45 -4.12
C GLY A 151 6.80 -11.64 -5.40
N GLN A 152 5.63 -11.09 -5.70
CA GLN A 152 5.29 -10.48 -6.98
C GLN A 152 4.66 -9.11 -6.81
N VAL A 153 4.70 -8.29 -7.88
CA VAL A 153 3.82 -7.12 -8.03
C VAL A 153 2.92 -7.36 -9.22
N VAL A 154 1.61 -7.29 -9.01
CA VAL A 154 0.60 -7.50 -10.05
C VAL A 154 0.00 -6.16 -10.46
N LYS A 155 -0.04 -5.90 -11.76
CA LYS A 155 -0.54 -4.67 -12.36
C LYS A 155 -1.92 -4.86 -12.97
N PHE A 156 -2.80 -3.95 -12.68
CA PHE A 156 -4.17 -3.92 -13.18
C PHE A 156 -4.49 -2.57 -13.81
N THR A 157 -5.43 -2.55 -14.74
CA THR A 157 -6.09 -1.30 -15.10
C THR A 157 -6.89 -0.77 -13.90
N LYS A 158 -7.23 0.52 -13.88
CA LYS A 158 -8.14 1.09 -12.87
C LYS A 158 -9.55 0.46 -12.83
N LYS A 159 -9.88 -0.42 -13.79
CA LYS A 159 -11.14 -1.19 -13.83
C LYS A 159 -10.96 -2.63 -13.33
N GLY A 160 -9.77 -2.98 -12.79
CA GLY A 160 -9.49 -4.30 -12.25
C GLY A 160 -9.15 -5.37 -13.28
N LYS A 161 -8.94 -5.00 -14.57
CA LYS A 161 -8.46 -5.97 -15.57
C LYS A 161 -6.97 -6.20 -15.37
N PHE A 162 -6.57 -7.46 -15.22
CA PHE A 162 -5.17 -7.88 -15.18
C PHE A 162 -4.40 -7.37 -16.41
N VAL A 163 -3.18 -6.91 -16.21
CA VAL A 163 -2.27 -6.41 -17.25
C VAL A 163 -1.03 -7.28 -17.32
N GLU A 164 -0.26 -7.32 -16.25
CA GLU A 164 1.02 -8.02 -16.17
C GLU A 164 1.42 -8.30 -14.71
N THR A 165 2.45 -9.12 -14.54
CA THR A 165 3.06 -9.41 -13.24
C THR A 165 4.56 -9.11 -13.35
N PHE A 166 5.11 -8.37 -12.39
CA PHE A 166 6.55 -8.18 -12.25
C PHE A 166 7.13 -9.43 -11.57
N ASN A 167 7.94 -10.18 -12.31
CA ASN A 167 8.53 -11.44 -11.86
C ASN A 167 10.06 -11.36 -11.69
N ASP A 168 10.71 -10.28 -12.13
CA ASP A 168 12.16 -10.10 -11.95
C ASP A 168 12.46 -9.61 -10.52
N ILE A 169 12.09 -10.46 -9.56
CA ILE A 169 12.22 -10.23 -8.12
C ILE A 169 12.90 -11.48 -7.55
N PRO A 170 13.95 -11.34 -6.72
CA PRO A 170 14.67 -12.49 -6.17
C PRO A 170 13.76 -13.48 -5.44
N ASP A 171 13.96 -14.77 -5.67
CA ASP A 171 13.20 -15.87 -5.09
C ASP A 171 13.16 -15.77 -3.55
N GLY A 172 12.02 -16.10 -2.95
CA GLY A 172 11.82 -16.03 -1.51
C GLY A 172 11.50 -14.63 -0.97
N SER A 173 11.46 -13.60 -1.84
CA SER A 173 11.07 -12.24 -1.45
C SER A 173 9.62 -12.19 -1.00
N LEU A 174 9.37 -11.56 0.15
CA LEU A 174 8.02 -11.22 0.61
C LEU A 174 7.75 -9.74 0.32
N VAL A 175 7.30 -9.42 -0.89
CA VAL A 175 7.12 -8.03 -1.35
C VAL A 175 5.97 -7.37 -0.59
N CYS A 176 6.28 -6.43 0.31
CA CYS A 176 5.27 -5.74 1.12
C CYS A 176 4.58 -4.59 0.43
N ASN A 177 5.33 -3.79 -0.32
CA ASN A 177 4.79 -2.59 -0.94
C ASN A 177 5.51 -2.28 -2.25
N VAL A 178 4.90 -1.43 -3.05
CA VAL A 178 5.44 -0.86 -4.28
C VAL A 178 5.15 0.64 -4.30
N SER A 179 6.10 1.43 -4.76
CA SER A 179 5.96 2.87 -5.00
C SER A 179 6.70 3.27 -6.26
N TYR A 180 6.42 4.47 -6.80
CA TYR A 180 7.03 4.94 -8.04
C TYR A 180 7.47 6.39 -7.93
N LYS A 181 8.70 6.69 -8.36
CA LYS A 181 9.23 8.05 -8.47
C LYS A 181 10.45 8.06 -9.38
N ALA A 182 10.70 9.19 -10.07
CA ALA A 182 11.88 9.38 -10.90
C ALA A 182 12.09 8.21 -11.90
N GLU A 183 11.02 7.79 -12.56
CA GLU A 183 11.00 6.71 -13.56
C GLU A 183 11.36 5.30 -13.03
N HIS A 184 11.39 5.13 -11.70
CA HIS A 184 11.68 3.86 -11.06
C HIS A 184 10.56 3.40 -10.12
N TYR A 185 10.35 2.08 -10.07
CA TYR A 185 9.58 1.44 -9.01
C TYR A 185 10.51 1.04 -7.87
N PHE A 186 10.04 1.20 -6.66
CA PHE A 186 10.70 0.77 -5.43
C PHE A 186 9.81 -0.27 -4.76
N LEU A 187 10.30 -1.51 -4.72
CA LEU A 187 9.62 -2.64 -4.11
C LEU A 187 10.37 -3.00 -2.84
N ASN A 188 9.73 -3.02 -1.70
CA ASN A 188 10.38 -3.46 -0.49
C ASN A 188 9.90 -4.85 -0.05
N ALA A 189 10.83 -5.68 0.37
CA ALA A 189 10.54 -6.96 0.98
C ALA A 189 10.35 -6.84 2.50
N LEU A 190 9.54 -7.73 3.08
CA LEU A 190 9.28 -7.76 4.52
C LEU A 190 10.54 -8.12 5.31
N GLN A 191 11.37 -9.00 4.80
CA GLN A 191 12.51 -9.57 5.52
C GLN A 191 13.70 -9.83 4.59
N ALA A 192 14.86 -10.02 5.19
CA ALA A 192 16.07 -10.45 4.51
C ALA A 192 15.90 -11.81 3.85
N ILE A 193 16.66 -12.06 2.78
CA ILE A 193 16.75 -13.35 2.09
C ILE A 193 18.20 -13.85 2.21
N GLY A 194 18.37 -15.12 2.55
CA GLY A 194 19.69 -15.71 2.71
C GLY A 194 20.54 -14.97 3.75
N GLU A 195 21.75 -14.56 3.37
CA GLU A 195 22.72 -13.90 4.26
C GLU A 195 22.60 -12.36 4.32
N GLN A 196 21.54 -11.78 3.76
CA GLN A 196 21.34 -10.32 3.79
C GLN A 196 21.21 -9.81 5.24
N LYS A 197 21.84 -8.67 5.54
CA LYS A 197 21.84 -8.05 6.88
C LYS A 197 20.51 -7.41 7.28
N SER A 198 19.69 -7.08 6.31
CA SER A 198 18.37 -6.46 6.51
C SER A 198 17.45 -6.75 5.33
N ALA A 199 16.17 -6.42 5.45
CA ALA A 199 15.22 -6.51 4.35
C ALA A 199 15.68 -5.64 3.16
N PRO A 200 15.59 -6.14 1.91
CA PRO A 200 16.00 -5.41 0.72
C PRO A 200 14.93 -4.44 0.21
N ILE A 201 15.40 -3.44 -0.54
CA ILE A 201 14.59 -2.58 -1.40
C ILE A 201 15.05 -2.82 -2.83
N TYR A 202 14.19 -3.30 -3.68
CA TYR A 202 14.46 -3.53 -5.09
C TYR A 202 14.08 -2.29 -5.91
N VAL A 203 14.98 -1.85 -6.77
CA VAL A 203 14.78 -0.72 -7.69
C VAL A 203 14.58 -1.27 -9.08
N HIS A 204 13.44 -0.97 -9.68
CA HIS A 204 13.05 -1.48 -11.00
C HIS A 204 12.87 -0.36 -12.03
N SER A 205 13.18 -0.65 -13.29
CA SER A 205 12.71 0.11 -14.45
C SER A 205 11.74 -0.77 -15.24
N GLY A 206 10.46 -0.35 -15.26
CA GLY A 206 9.40 -1.27 -15.67
C GLY A 206 9.37 -2.50 -14.76
N GLU A 207 9.32 -3.68 -15.36
CA GLU A 207 9.37 -4.97 -14.64
C GLU A 207 10.80 -5.48 -14.36
N LYS A 208 11.84 -4.81 -14.92
CA LYS A 208 13.24 -5.23 -14.81
C LYS A 208 13.90 -4.73 -13.53
N LEU A 209 14.50 -5.63 -12.76
CA LEU A 209 15.34 -5.29 -11.62
C LEU A 209 16.63 -4.60 -12.08
N LEU A 210 16.90 -3.41 -11.55
CA LEU A 210 18.12 -2.63 -11.82
C LEU A 210 19.13 -2.75 -10.69
N SER A 211 18.65 -2.69 -9.45
CA SER A 211 19.50 -2.58 -8.26
C SER A 211 18.77 -3.08 -7.01
N THR A 212 19.54 -3.47 -6.01
CA THR A 212 19.04 -3.84 -4.68
C THR A 212 19.77 -2.99 -3.63
N VAL A 213 18.99 -2.32 -2.80
CA VAL A 213 19.49 -1.55 -1.65
C VAL A 213 19.22 -2.36 -0.39
N ILE A 214 20.27 -2.66 0.36
CA ILE A 214 20.20 -3.36 1.66
C ILE A 214 20.59 -2.39 2.75
N PRO A 215 19.65 -1.82 3.53
CA PRO A 215 19.98 -0.82 4.56
C PRO A 215 21.01 -1.29 5.58
N GLY A 216 21.08 -2.59 5.86
CA GLY A 216 22.09 -3.18 6.74
C GLY A 216 23.53 -3.03 6.22
N ASP A 217 23.73 -2.90 4.91
CA ASP A 217 25.05 -2.63 4.30
C ASP A 217 25.42 -1.14 4.36
N LEU A 218 24.47 -0.28 4.70
CA LEU A 218 24.65 1.17 4.92
C LEU A 218 24.69 1.50 6.42
N ASP A 219 25.10 0.56 7.26
CA ASP A 219 25.14 0.71 8.72
C ASP A 219 23.79 1.05 9.37
N ILE A 220 22.68 0.61 8.75
CA ILE A 220 21.31 0.74 9.27
C ILE A 220 20.72 -0.66 9.57
N PRO A 221 21.31 -1.44 10.47
CA PRO A 221 20.89 -2.83 10.71
C PRO A 221 19.53 -2.95 11.39
N VAL A 222 18.98 -1.83 11.88
CA VAL A 222 17.70 -1.81 12.61
C VAL A 222 16.47 -2.02 11.71
N LEU A 223 16.64 -1.93 10.39
CA LEU A 223 15.59 -2.20 9.41
C LEU A 223 15.56 -3.68 8.99
N THR A 224 15.47 -4.57 9.96
CA THR A 224 15.37 -6.02 9.72
C THR A 224 14.12 -6.39 8.92
N ASN A 225 13.06 -5.60 9.07
CA ASN A 225 11.81 -5.72 8.32
C ASN A 225 11.48 -4.38 7.69
N ILE A 226 11.17 -4.34 6.40
CA ILE A 226 10.70 -3.13 5.72
C ILE A 226 9.24 -3.31 5.35
N HIS A 227 8.38 -2.44 5.87
CA HIS A 227 6.95 -2.49 5.59
C HIS A 227 6.54 -1.55 4.47
N GLN A 228 7.20 -0.40 4.37
CA GLN A 228 6.92 0.60 3.33
C GLN A 228 8.15 1.40 2.96
N VAL A 229 8.28 1.73 1.68
CA VAL A 229 9.25 2.69 1.14
C VAL A 229 8.49 3.78 0.40
N TRP A 230 8.76 5.04 0.76
CA TRP A 230 8.16 6.20 0.12
C TRP A 230 9.25 7.08 -0.51
N PRO A 231 9.37 7.09 -1.85
CA PRO A 231 10.33 7.93 -2.55
C PRO A 231 9.84 9.39 -2.62
N HIS A 232 10.74 10.33 -2.36
CA HIS A 232 10.45 11.76 -2.39
C HIS A 232 11.61 12.54 -3.02
N ILE A 233 11.29 13.51 -3.89
CA ILE A 233 12.28 14.41 -4.49
C ILE A 233 12.27 15.72 -3.72
N VAL A 234 13.47 16.13 -3.24
CA VAL A 234 13.73 17.43 -2.65
C VAL A 234 14.63 18.23 -3.60
N THR A 235 14.37 19.51 -3.75
CA THR A 235 15.29 20.41 -4.47
C THR A 235 16.21 21.06 -3.45
N GLU A 236 17.50 20.74 -3.53
CA GLU A 236 18.56 21.29 -2.67
C GLU A 236 19.55 22.06 -3.55
N ASN A 237 19.73 23.35 -3.27
CA ASN A 237 20.63 24.21 -4.05
C ASN A 237 20.45 24.12 -5.57
N GLY A 238 19.18 24.04 -6.04
CA GLY A 238 18.85 23.92 -7.45
C GLY A 238 18.98 22.50 -8.04
N THR A 239 19.50 21.54 -7.28
CA THR A 239 19.64 20.15 -7.71
C THR A 239 18.49 19.30 -7.13
N LYS A 240 17.88 18.48 -7.97
CA LYS A 240 16.87 17.49 -7.53
C LYS A 240 17.57 16.29 -6.93
N GLN A 241 17.23 15.99 -5.67
CA GLN A 241 17.77 14.87 -4.93
C GLN A 241 16.63 13.92 -4.56
N LEU A 242 16.80 12.63 -4.82
CA LEU A 242 15.85 11.58 -4.45
C LEU A 242 16.19 11.06 -3.05
N TYR A 243 15.17 11.01 -2.21
CA TYR A 243 15.21 10.40 -0.89
C TYR A 243 14.21 9.26 -0.80
N LEU A 244 14.54 8.22 -0.06
CA LEU A 244 13.62 7.14 0.31
C LEU A 244 13.35 7.24 1.81
N LEU A 245 12.09 7.47 2.19
CA LEU A 245 11.64 7.27 3.56
C LEU A 245 11.29 5.79 3.71
N VAL A 246 12.06 5.09 4.53
CA VAL A 246 11.93 3.65 4.76
C VAL A 246 11.36 3.43 6.14
N HIS A 247 10.28 2.69 6.22
CA HIS A 247 9.60 2.34 7.47
C HIS A 247 9.65 0.85 7.73
N GLY A 248 10.18 0.49 8.90
CA GLY A 248 10.19 -0.89 9.41
C GLY A 248 8.96 -1.21 10.25
N TRP A 249 8.49 -2.46 10.18
CA TRP A 249 7.34 -2.90 10.96
C TRP A 249 7.67 -3.09 12.45
N ASN A 250 8.73 -3.79 12.79
CA ASN A 250 9.09 -4.06 14.18
C ASN A 250 9.65 -2.83 14.87
N LYS A 251 9.02 -2.44 15.99
CA LYS A 251 9.40 -1.33 16.89
C LYS A 251 9.31 0.06 16.27
N GLY A 252 8.52 0.24 15.19
CA GLY A 252 8.23 1.56 14.63
C GLY A 252 9.46 2.35 14.17
N LYS A 253 10.48 1.68 13.62
CA LYS A 253 11.71 2.32 13.16
C LYS A 253 11.56 2.83 11.74
N PHE A 254 12.21 3.94 11.46
CA PHE A 254 12.30 4.47 10.09
C PHE A 254 13.72 5.00 9.82
N ALA A 255 14.04 5.09 8.55
CA ALA A 255 15.25 5.74 8.06
C ALA A 255 14.96 6.59 6.84
N VAL A 256 15.84 7.52 6.54
CA VAL A 256 15.84 8.30 5.31
C VAL A 256 17.14 8.02 4.58
N LEU A 257 17.02 7.41 3.41
CA LEU A 257 18.14 7.13 2.52
C LEU A 257 18.21 8.22 1.46
N LYS A 258 19.39 8.74 1.20
CA LYS A 258 19.66 9.61 0.05
C LYS A 258 20.14 8.72 -1.09
N MET A 259 19.53 8.85 -2.25
CA MET A 259 19.95 8.13 -3.47
C MET A 259 20.96 9.03 -4.22
N GLU A 260 22.12 8.49 -4.54
CA GLU A 260 23.15 9.16 -5.32
C GLU A 260 23.06 8.82 -6.81
#